data_1509e04ae87b8135dbe5b5d673e23eee
#
_entry.id   1509e04ae87b8135dbe5b5d673e23eee
#
_cell.length_a   1.000
_cell.length_b   1.000
_cell.length_c   1.000
_cell.angle_alpha   90.00
_cell.angle_beta   90.00
_cell.angle_gamma   90.00
#
_symmetry.space_group_name_H-M   'P 1'
#
loop_
_entity.id
_entity.type
_entity.pdbx_description
1 polymer ?
#
loop_
_entity_poly.entity_id
_entity_poly.type
_entity_poly.pdbx_seq_one_letter_code
_entity_poly.pdbx_strand_id
1 'polypeptide(L)'
;MRSRYKLLEKRLFRAIDLGSAFDGNSKYLFLYFDYEREYSGHKTDITDTDVEEIVKLLARYQFVSTWFIVGQVMEKYPDSVRNIQSYGNEIGSHTYSHLILREATLTQIKKDFSAFDSPKFKDLNIKGFHSPRDQWDVRALSCYANYGYKYDLLKTGLMDSPITFRFPPKNRLDSMVRFSSVIDDWDLFHTELEPEDVTRYFSKALDVFQAGTIAGIGFHPWLLVSDRNIWEGFVGFIKLLSTRKDITIKTCGQYAEILTGNL
;
A
#
# COMPACT_ATOMS: atom_id res chain seq x y z
N MET A 1 17.49 -0.47 22.49
CA MET A 1 17.03 -0.96 21.18
C MET A 1 16.75 0.16 20.16
N ARG A 2 15.97 1.22 20.50
CA ARG A 2 15.63 2.35 19.58
C ARG A 2 16.85 3.05 18.92
N SER A 3 17.99 3.18 19.58
CA SER A 3 19.15 3.89 19.03
C SER A 3 19.90 3.11 17.92
N ARG A 4 19.93 1.76 18.04
CA ARG A 4 20.54 0.90 17.00
C ARG A 4 19.71 0.87 15.71
N TYR A 5 18.38 0.88 15.82
CA TYR A 5 17.48 0.95 14.66
C TYR A 5 17.64 2.26 13.90
N LYS A 6 17.67 3.41 14.58
CA LYS A 6 17.89 4.71 13.95
C LYS A 6 19.23 4.82 13.22
N LEU A 7 20.28 4.18 13.75
CA LEU A 7 21.60 4.17 13.11
C LEU A 7 21.58 3.29 11.85
N LEU A 8 20.86 2.18 11.89
CA LEU A 8 20.69 1.26 10.78
C LEU A 8 19.87 1.90 9.66
N GLU A 9 18.78 2.58 10.01
CA GLU A 9 17.94 3.32 9.07
C GLU A 9 18.74 4.37 8.31
N LYS A 10 19.57 5.18 8.99
CA LYS A 10 20.44 6.17 8.36
C LYS A 10 21.45 5.56 7.36
N ARG A 11 21.83 4.28 7.54
CA ARG A 11 22.76 3.58 6.64
C ARG A 11 22.06 2.94 5.46
N LEU A 12 20.78 2.53 5.63
CA LEU A 12 20.02 1.79 4.63
C LEU A 12 19.23 2.72 3.71
N PHE A 13 18.75 3.85 4.22
CA PHE A 13 17.86 4.73 3.48
C PHE A 13 18.60 5.86 2.75
N ARG A 14 18.12 6.19 1.56
CA ARG A 14 18.54 7.34 0.76
C ARG A 14 17.31 7.99 0.16
N ALA A 15 17.21 9.31 0.27
CA ALA A 15 16.20 10.07 -0.42
C ALA A 15 16.38 9.93 -1.93
N ILE A 16 15.27 9.86 -2.66
CA ILE A 16 15.25 9.85 -4.11
C ILE A 16 15.00 11.28 -4.57
N ASP A 17 15.81 11.74 -5.52
CA ASP A 17 15.52 12.98 -6.23
C ASP A 17 14.42 12.75 -7.27
N LEU A 18 13.29 13.37 -7.06
CA LEU A 18 12.12 13.26 -7.94
C LEU A 18 12.19 14.24 -9.14
N GLY A 19 13.03 15.26 -9.07
CA GLY A 19 13.03 16.37 -10.02
C GLY A 19 13.38 15.99 -11.46
N SER A 20 14.02 14.84 -11.69
CA SER A 20 14.32 14.34 -13.05
C SER A 20 13.18 13.52 -13.67
N ALA A 21 12.25 13.03 -12.87
CA ALA A 21 11.21 12.10 -13.31
C ALA A 21 9.79 12.67 -13.21
N PHE A 22 9.59 13.73 -12.43
CA PHE A 22 8.27 14.26 -12.09
C PHE A 22 8.23 15.80 -12.19
N ASP A 23 7.09 16.31 -12.68
CA ASP A 23 6.85 17.75 -12.69
C ASP A 23 6.69 18.29 -11.26
N GLY A 24 7.49 19.28 -10.89
CA GLY A 24 7.47 19.90 -9.58
C GLY A 24 6.17 20.66 -9.24
N ASN A 25 5.29 20.89 -10.21
CA ASN A 25 4.02 21.60 -10.00
C ASN A 25 2.83 20.64 -9.77
N SER A 26 3.00 19.36 -10.06
CA SER A 26 1.97 18.32 -9.90
C SER A 26 2.17 17.54 -8.61
N LYS A 27 1.08 17.03 -8.06
CA LYS A 27 1.06 16.07 -6.95
C LYS A 27 0.91 14.66 -7.51
N TYR A 28 1.56 13.68 -6.89
CA TYR A 28 1.54 12.29 -7.32
C TYR A 28 0.98 11.43 -6.21
N LEU A 29 -0.15 10.78 -6.48
CA LEU A 29 -0.91 10.03 -5.48
C LEU A 29 -0.99 8.56 -5.89
N PHE A 30 -0.86 7.66 -4.93
CA PHE A 30 -1.33 6.29 -5.06
C PHE A 30 -2.41 6.01 -4.03
N LEU A 31 -3.46 5.31 -4.47
CA LEU A 31 -4.46 4.75 -3.59
C LEU A 31 -4.06 3.31 -3.30
N TYR A 32 -4.12 2.89 -2.05
CA TYR A 32 -3.84 1.50 -1.71
C TYR A 32 -4.89 0.92 -0.78
N PHE A 33 -5.04 -0.40 -0.85
CA PHE A 33 -5.98 -1.15 -0.05
C PHE A 33 -5.27 -2.29 0.64
N ASP A 34 -5.43 -2.40 1.97
CA ASP A 34 -5.02 -3.56 2.74
C ASP A 34 -6.20 -4.54 2.80
N TYR A 35 -6.12 -5.60 2.00
CA TYR A 35 -7.20 -6.56 1.85
C TYR A 35 -6.97 -7.79 2.70
N GLU A 36 -7.58 -7.81 3.85
CA GLU A 36 -7.29 -8.71 4.97
C GLU A 36 -8.43 -9.68 5.28
N ARG A 37 -9.70 -9.28 5.06
CA ARG A 37 -10.89 -10.06 5.45
C ARG A 37 -10.81 -10.53 6.90
N GLU A 38 -11.11 -11.80 7.15
CA GLU A 38 -11.06 -12.43 8.47
C GLU A 38 -9.69 -12.45 9.14
N TYR A 39 -8.62 -12.11 8.40
CA TYR A 39 -7.26 -12.02 8.94
C TYR A 39 -6.92 -10.64 9.52
N SER A 40 -7.80 -9.67 9.38
CA SER A 40 -7.66 -8.33 9.97
C SER A 40 -7.57 -8.35 11.51
N GLY A 41 -8.07 -9.41 12.15
CA GLY A 41 -8.28 -9.48 13.59
C GLY A 41 -9.58 -8.81 14.05
N HIS A 42 -10.38 -8.29 13.11
CA HIS A 42 -11.70 -7.69 13.35
C HIS A 42 -12.80 -8.54 12.73
N LYS A 43 -13.99 -8.49 13.33
CA LYS A 43 -15.16 -9.10 12.69
C LYS A 43 -15.50 -8.30 11.43
N THR A 44 -15.58 -8.98 10.29
CA THR A 44 -15.87 -8.38 9.00
C THR A 44 -16.83 -9.27 8.22
N ASP A 45 -17.81 -8.64 7.62
CA ASP A 45 -18.82 -9.29 6.78
C ASP A 45 -18.61 -8.95 5.29
N ILE A 46 -17.44 -8.43 4.92
CA ILE A 46 -17.09 -8.04 3.55
C ILE A 46 -17.23 -9.23 2.58
N THR A 47 -17.90 -8.99 1.47
CA THR A 47 -18.16 -9.96 0.39
C THR A 47 -17.35 -9.67 -0.86
N ASP A 48 -17.35 -10.61 -1.82
CA ASP A 48 -16.75 -10.38 -3.13
C ASP A 48 -17.47 -9.27 -3.91
N THR A 49 -18.78 -9.11 -3.67
CA THR A 49 -19.58 -8.03 -4.27
C THR A 49 -19.12 -6.66 -3.78
N ASP A 50 -18.85 -6.52 -2.49
CA ASP A 50 -18.35 -5.25 -1.93
C ASP A 50 -17.00 -4.86 -2.55
N VAL A 51 -16.09 -5.83 -2.69
CA VAL A 51 -14.80 -5.62 -3.37
C VAL A 51 -15.02 -5.20 -4.82
N GLU A 52 -15.93 -5.86 -5.52
CA GLU A 52 -16.28 -5.50 -6.90
C GLU A 52 -16.86 -4.08 -7.00
N GLU A 53 -17.68 -3.65 -6.04
CA GLU A 53 -18.20 -2.29 -6.00
C GLU A 53 -17.09 -1.25 -5.82
N ILE A 54 -16.10 -1.52 -4.96
CA ILE A 54 -14.94 -0.64 -4.78
C ILE A 54 -14.17 -0.51 -6.11
N VAL A 55 -13.80 -1.62 -6.75
CA VAL A 55 -13.01 -1.55 -7.99
C VAL A 55 -13.79 -0.93 -9.14
N LYS A 56 -15.10 -1.18 -9.26
CA LYS A 56 -15.99 -0.52 -10.23
C LYS A 56 -16.09 0.98 -10.01
N LEU A 57 -16.15 1.42 -8.75
CA LEU A 57 -16.16 2.84 -8.41
C LEU A 57 -14.87 3.51 -8.91
N LEU A 58 -13.70 2.94 -8.61
CA LEU A 58 -12.42 3.48 -9.08
C LEU A 58 -12.33 3.49 -10.60
N ALA A 59 -12.71 2.39 -11.26
CA ALA A 59 -12.70 2.27 -12.71
C ALA A 59 -13.59 3.30 -13.41
N ARG A 60 -14.75 3.64 -12.83
CA ARG A 60 -15.64 4.70 -13.34
C ARG A 60 -14.92 6.04 -13.50
N TYR A 61 -13.98 6.33 -12.61
CA TYR A 61 -13.18 7.55 -12.65
C TYR A 61 -11.79 7.34 -13.28
N GLN A 62 -11.54 6.16 -13.88
CA GLN A 62 -10.27 5.78 -14.49
C GLN A 62 -9.10 5.79 -13.50
N PHE A 63 -9.38 5.52 -12.24
CA PHE A 63 -8.36 5.37 -11.21
C PHE A 63 -7.91 3.93 -11.10
N VAL A 64 -6.61 3.76 -10.92
CA VAL A 64 -5.98 2.48 -10.56
C VAL A 64 -5.47 2.55 -9.12
N SER A 65 -5.31 1.40 -8.49
CA SER A 65 -4.88 1.30 -7.11
C SER A 65 -3.96 0.09 -6.89
N THR A 66 -3.28 0.06 -5.75
CA THR A 66 -2.47 -1.07 -5.32
C THR A 66 -3.17 -1.79 -4.17
N TRP A 67 -3.35 -3.10 -4.29
CA TRP A 67 -4.00 -3.93 -3.29
C TRP A 67 -2.96 -4.82 -2.62
N PHE A 68 -2.65 -4.53 -1.37
CA PHE A 68 -1.82 -5.38 -0.53
C PHE A 68 -2.71 -6.43 0.12
N ILE A 69 -2.59 -7.66 -0.36
CA ILE A 69 -3.50 -8.74 -0.01
C ILE A 69 -2.77 -9.76 0.87
N VAL A 70 -3.41 -10.18 1.93
CA VAL A 70 -2.95 -11.31 2.76
C VAL A 70 -2.93 -12.59 1.92
N GLY A 71 -1.83 -13.34 1.91
CA GLY A 71 -1.68 -14.52 1.06
C GLY A 71 -2.78 -15.56 1.25
N GLN A 72 -3.23 -15.78 2.48
CA GLN A 72 -4.36 -16.66 2.79
C GLN A 72 -5.68 -16.16 2.19
N VAL A 73 -5.87 -14.84 2.06
CA VAL A 73 -7.02 -14.26 1.33
C VAL A 73 -6.89 -14.55 -0.16
N MET A 74 -5.69 -14.40 -0.75
CA MET A 74 -5.46 -14.73 -2.16
C MET A 74 -5.80 -16.20 -2.48
N GLU A 75 -5.45 -17.12 -1.58
CA GLU A 75 -5.77 -18.55 -1.74
C GLU A 75 -7.26 -18.86 -1.59
N LYS A 76 -7.90 -18.23 -0.62
CA LYS A 76 -9.30 -18.51 -0.26
C LYS A 76 -10.29 -17.84 -1.20
N TYR A 77 -9.94 -16.66 -1.73
CA TYR A 77 -10.80 -15.83 -2.56
C TYR A 77 -10.13 -15.46 -3.91
N PRO A 78 -9.71 -16.45 -4.71
CA PRO A 78 -8.95 -16.19 -5.93
C PRO A 78 -9.76 -15.45 -7.00
N ASP A 79 -11.09 -15.58 -7.01
CA ASP A 79 -11.97 -14.87 -7.93
C ASP A 79 -12.01 -13.38 -7.62
N SER A 80 -12.06 -13.00 -6.36
CA SER A 80 -11.97 -11.62 -5.91
C SER A 80 -10.64 -10.99 -6.34
N VAL A 81 -9.52 -11.71 -6.19
CA VAL A 81 -8.19 -11.23 -6.61
C VAL A 81 -8.13 -11.05 -8.12
N ARG A 82 -8.62 -12.02 -8.90
CA ARG A 82 -8.70 -11.91 -10.37
C ARG A 82 -9.58 -10.73 -10.81
N ASN A 83 -10.67 -10.50 -10.11
CA ASN A 83 -11.55 -9.37 -10.38
C ASN A 83 -10.80 -8.04 -10.16
N ILE A 84 -10.10 -7.88 -9.04
CA ILE A 84 -9.27 -6.70 -8.76
C ILE A 84 -8.28 -6.45 -9.92
N GLN A 85 -7.54 -7.47 -10.36
CA GLN A 85 -6.57 -7.35 -11.45
C GLN A 85 -7.23 -7.02 -12.79
N SER A 86 -8.42 -7.54 -13.07
CA SER A 86 -9.13 -7.35 -14.34
C SER A 86 -9.47 -5.87 -14.60
N TYR A 87 -9.55 -5.06 -13.55
CA TYR A 87 -9.74 -3.60 -13.62
C TYR A 87 -8.41 -2.81 -13.68
N GLY A 88 -7.28 -3.49 -13.89
CA GLY A 88 -5.96 -2.85 -14.02
C GLY A 88 -5.30 -2.48 -12.69
N ASN A 89 -5.83 -2.97 -11.57
CA ASN A 89 -5.23 -2.75 -10.26
C ASN A 89 -4.02 -3.68 -10.04
N GLU A 90 -3.08 -3.21 -9.25
CA GLU A 90 -1.89 -3.95 -8.88
C GLU A 90 -2.13 -4.80 -7.63
N ILE A 91 -1.53 -6.00 -7.61
CA ILE A 91 -1.51 -6.86 -6.43
C ILE A 91 -0.14 -6.79 -5.77
N GLY A 92 -0.13 -6.47 -4.48
CA GLY A 92 1.02 -6.52 -3.58
C GLY A 92 0.81 -7.53 -2.46
N SER A 93 1.87 -7.83 -1.71
CA SER A 93 1.83 -8.74 -0.57
C SER A 93 1.59 -7.98 0.74
N HIS A 94 0.72 -8.54 1.59
CA HIS A 94 0.48 -8.09 2.98
C HIS A 94 0.85 -9.18 3.99
N THR A 95 2.01 -9.84 3.81
CA THR A 95 2.39 -11.13 4.40
C THR A 95 1.43 -12.27 4.00
N TYR A 96 1.83 -13.51 4.24
CA TYR A 96 0.96 -14.64 3.93
C TYR A 96 -0.17 -14.81 4.95
N SER A 97 0.15 -14.68 6.25
CA SER A 97 -0.78 -14.93 7.36
C SER A 97 -1.15 -13.67 8.15
N HIS A 98 -0.99 -12.48 7.59
CA HIS A 98 -1.10 -11.20 8.32
C HIS A 98 -0.10 -11.12 9.49
N LEU A 99 1.11 -11.66 9.29
CA LEU A 99 2.15 -11.76 10.30
C LEU A 99 2.70 -10.37 10.67
N ILE A 100 2.65 -10.03 11.95
CA ILE A 100 3.26 -8.80 12.45
C ILE A 100 4.78 -9.02 12.58
N LEU A 101 5.57 -8.43 11.69
CA LEU A 101 7.00 -8.72 11.55
C LEU A 101 7.80 -8.47 12.83
N ARG A 102 7.48 -7.41 13.57
CA ARG A 102 8.20 -7.06 14.81
C ARG A 102 7.93 -8.04 15.96
N GLU A 103 6.79 -8.69 15.95
CA GLU A 103 6.38 -9.66 16.98
C GLU A 103 6.87 -11.08 16.65
N ALA A 104 7.22 -11.33 15.38
CA ALA A 104 7.60 -12.64 14.88
C ALA A 104 9.11 -12.94 15.08
N THR A 105 9.43 -14.22 15.18
CA THR A 105 10.81 -14.72 15.08
C THR A 105 11.27 -14.70 13.59
N LEU A 106 12.58 -14.71 13.36
CA LEU A 106 13.13 -14.79 12.00
C LEU A 106 12.65 -16.05 11.25
N THR A 107 12.50 -17.16 11.95
CA THR A 107 11.99 -18.42 11.38
C THR A 107 10.54 -18.27 10.92
N GLN A 108 9.70 -17.62 11.71
CA GLN A 108 8.31 -17.33 11.32
C GLN A 108 8.25 -16.39 10.13
N ILE A 109 9.07 -15.32 10.13
CA ILE A 109 9.16 -14.39 8.98
C ILE A 109 9.52 -15.17 7.71
N LYS A 110 10.60 -15.97 7.74
CA LYS A 110 11.02 -16.75 6.57
C LYS A 110 9.94 -17.73 6.10
N LYS A 111 9.28 -18.42 7.04
CA LYS A 111 8.20 -19.35 6.72
C LYS A 111 7.00 -18.64 6.08
N ASP A 112 6.61 -17.51 6.61
CA ASP A 112 5.48 -16.72 6.07
C ASP A 112 5.77 -16.27 4.64
N PHE A 113 6.96 -15.70 4.40
CA PHE A 113 7.34 -15.29 3.04
C PHE A 113 7.47 -16.47 2.09
N SER A 114 8.01 -17.62 2.54
CA SER A 114 8.17 -18.81 1.67
C SER A 114 6.85 -19.43 1.22
N ALA A 115 5.73 -19.08 1.85
CA ALA A 115 4.43 -19.53 1.39
C ALA A 115 4.08 -18.96 -0.01
N PHE A 116 4.65 -17.81 -0.38
CA PHE A 116 4.50 -17.24 -1.73
C PHE A 116 5.29 -17.97 -2.82
N ASP A 117 6.14 -18.94 -2.50
CA ASP A 117 6.79 -19.82 -3.49
C ASP A 117 5.79 -20.78 -4.16
N SER A 118 4.57 -20.89 -3.62
CA SER A 118 3.52 -21.71 -4.19
C SER A 118 3.20 -21.28 -5.62
N PRO A 119 3.03 -22.25 -6.55
CA PRO A 119 2.63 -21.96 -7.93
C PRO A 119 1.36 -21.12 -8.07
N LYS A 120 0.50 -21.12 -7.07
CA LYS A 120 -0.75 -20.33 -7.04
C LYS A 120 -0.53 -18.81 -7.13
N PHE A 121 0.63 -18.32 -6.71
CA PHE A 121 0.95 -16.90 -6.70
C PHE A 121 1.75 -16.42 -7.92
N LYS A 122 2.22 -17.33 -8.77
CA LYS A 122 3.12 -16.98 -9.88
C LYS A 122 2.54 -15.99 -10.86
N ASP A 123 1.24 -16.13 -11.16
CA ASP A 123 0.56 -15.29 -12.14
C ASP A 123 0.14 -13.93 -11.58
N LEU A 124 0.25 -13.72 -10.26
CA LEU A 124 -0.12 -12.46 -9.62
C LEU A 124 0.93 -11.35 -9.79
N ASN A 125 2.16 -11.70 -10.22
CA ASN A 125 3.26 -10.76 -10.45
C ASN A 125 3.49 -9.79 -9.26
N ILE A 126 3.53 -10.33 -8.05
CA ILE A 126 3.64 -9.55 -6.80
C ILE A 126 5.03 -8.89 -6.73
N LYS A 127 5.09 -7.58 -6.86
CA LYS A 127 6.34 -6.79 -6.83
C LYS A 127 6.46 -5.88 -5.60
N GLY A 128 5.38 -5.70 -4.87
CA GLY A 128 5.31 -4.78 -3.74
C GLY A 128 4.91 -5.45 -2.44
N PHE A 129 5.23 -4.78 -1.35
CA PHE A 129 4.98 -5.25 -0.01
C PHE A 129 4.50 -4.12 0.90
N HIS A 130 3.48 -4.41 1.71
CA HIS A 130 3.08 -3.58 2.84
C HIS A 130 3.08 -4.42 4.12
N SER A 131 3.71 -3.92 5.17
CA SER A 131 3.82 -4.64 6.44
C SER A 131 2.56 -4.45 7.28
N PRO A 132 1.92 -5.51 7.78
CA PRO A 132 0.80 -5.38 8.68
C PRO A 132 1.09 -4.44 9.86
N ARG A 133 0.11 -3.56 10.18
CA ARG A 133 0.23 -2.51 11.20
C ARG A 133 1.40 -1.55 10.98
N ASP A 134 1.87 -1.37 9.74
CA ASP A 134 3.07 -0.57 9.45
C ASP A 134 4.33 -0.99 10.25
N GLN A 135 4.37 -2.23 10.70
CA GLN A 135 5.46 -2.73 11.54
C GLN A 135 6.50 -3.53 10.74
N TRP A 136 7.20 -2.84 9.81
CA TRP A 136 8.32 -3.46 9.11
C TRP A 136 9.46 -3.86 10.07
N ASP A 137 10.28 -4.84 9.64
CA ASP A 137 11.44 -5.26 10.40
C ASP A 137 12.66 -5.49 9.49
N VAL A 138 13.81 -5.04 9.93
CA VAL A 138 15.08 -5.20 9.20
C VAL A 138 15.40 -6.68 8.92
N ARG A 139 14.93 -7.60 9.73
CA ARG A 139 15.12 -9.04 9.55
C ARG A 139 14.40 -9.58 8.30
N ALA A 140 13.39 -8.89 7.81
CA ALA A 140 12.66 -9.25 6.61
C ALA A 140 13.38 -8.83 5.31
N LEU A 141 14.41 -7.98 5.38
CA LEU A 141 15.10 -7.45 4.18
C LEU A 141 15.66 -8.55 3.28
N SER A 142 16.16 -9.65 3.86
CA SER A 142 16.62 -10.79 3.07
C SER A 142 15.46 -11.49 2.34
N CYS A 143 14.27 -11.50 2.93
CA CYS A 143 13.06 -12.02 2.27
C CYS A 143 12.66 -11.10 1.12
N TYR A 144 12.62 -9.77 1.33
CA TYR A 144 12.30 -8.83 0.25
C TYR A 144 13.21 -9.02 -0.96
N ALA A 145 14.53 -9.15 -0.72
CA ALA A 145 15.50 -9.39 -1.77
C ALA A 145 15.28 -10.72 -2.51
N ASN A 146 15.01 -11.79 -1.75
CA ASN A 146 14.80 -13.14 -2.31
C ASN A 146 13.54 -13.21 -3.19
N TYR A 147 12.48 -12.49 -2.79
CA TYR A 147 11.21 -12.41 -3.55
C TYR A 147 11.22 -11.34 -4.62
N GLY A 148 12.31 -10.57 -4.73
CA GLY A 148 12.49 -9.56 -5.78
C GLY A 148 11.53 -8.39 -5.68
N TYR A 149 11.06 -8.06 -4.47
CA TYR A 149 10.21 -6.90 -4.26
C TYR A 149 10.91 -5.61 -4.71
N LYS A 150 10.18 -4.79 -5.43
CA LYS A 150 10.67 -3.52 -6.00
C LYS A 150 10.37 -2.35 -5.09
N TYR A 151 9.35 -2.47 -4.26
CA TYR A 151 8.98 -1.42 -3.33
C TYR A 151 8.32 -2.00 -2.07
N ASP A 152 8.36 -1.21 -1.00
CA ASP A 152 7.47 -1.36 0.13
C ASP A 152 6.79 -0.04 0.48
N LEU A 153 5.75 -0.14 1.30
CA LEU A 153 4.99 0.97 1.82
C LEU A 153 5.09 1.00 3.34
N LEU A 154 5.11 2.21 3.90
CA LEU A 154 5.05 2.44 5.34
C LEU A 154 4.30 3.72 5.64
N LYS A 155 3.33 3.69 6.56
CA LYS A 155 2.73 4.90 7.12
C LYS A 155 3.73 5.54 8.09
N THR A 156 4.36 6.60 7.67
CA THR A 156 5.38 7.32 8.48
C THR A 156 4.97 8.74 8.82
N GLY A 157 3.73 9.11 8.53
CA GLY A 157 3.31 10.49 8.46
C GLY A 157 3.84 11.16 7.19
N LEU A 158 3.81 12.48 7.16
CA LEU A 158 4.32 13.25 6.03
C LEU A 158 5.80 12.96 5.80
N MET A 159 6.09 12.29 4.69
CA MET A 159 7.40 12.25 4.10
C MET A 159 7.38 13.08 2.83
N ASP A 160 8.36 13.95 2.68
CA ASP A 160 8.43 14.86 1.53
C ASP A 160 8.74 14.10 0.23
N SER A 161 9.40 12.93 0.32
CA SER A 161 9.82 12.14 -0.85
C SER A 161 9.97 10.67 -0.52
N PRO A 162 9.77 9.75 -1.51
CA PRO A 162 10.15 8.36 -1.38
C PRO A 162 11.64 8.22 -1.08
N ILE A 163 12.01 7.14 -0.42
CA ILE A 163 13.39 6.80 -0.13
C ILE A 163 13.76 5.48 -0.79
N THR A 164 15.04 5.33 -1.15
CA THR A 164 15.58 4.03 -1.54
C THR A 164 16.07 3.25 -0.34
N PHE A 165 15.90 1.96 -0.43
CA PHE A 165 16.40 0.96 0.49
C PHE A 165 17.62 0.29 -0.13
N ARG A 166 18.76 0.27 0.55
CA ARG A 166 19.88 -0.58 0.15
C ARG A 166 19.82 -1.92 0.86
N PHE A 167 19.74 -2.99 0.07
CA PHE A 167 19.91 -4.33 0.60
C PHE A 167 21.33 -4.57 1.12
N PRO A 168 21.52 -5.49 2.08
CA PRO A 168 22.86 -5.90 2.50
C PRO A 168 23.72 -6.32 1.31
N PRO A 169 25.03 -6.01 1.28
CA PRO A 169 25.89 -6.12 0.08
C PRO A 169 26.05 -7.52 -0.53
N LYS A 170 25.53 -8.55 0.10
CA LYS A 170 25.55 -9.94 -0.43
C LYS A 170 24.45 -10.23 -1.45
N ASN A 171 23.45 -9.37 -1.59
CA ASN A 171 22.34 -9.53 -2.51
C ASN A 171 22.51 -8.55 -3.66
N ARG A 172 22.48 -9.05 -4.90
CA ARG A 172 22.62 -8.27 -6.14
C ARG A 172 21.47 -7.31 -6.43
N LEU A 173 20.46 -7.22 -5.57
CA LEU A 173 19.40 -6.23 -5.64
C LEU A 173 19.88 -4.98 -4.91
N ASP A 174 20.30 -3.97 -5.65
CA ASP A 174 20.97 -2.81 -5.10
C ASP A 174 20.05 -1.89 -4.30
N SER A 175 18.74 -1.84 -4.63
CA SER A 175 17.77 -1.04 -3.90
C SER A 175 16.33 -1.42 -4.21
N MET A 176 15.43 -1.12 -3.28
CA MET A 176 13.99 -1.03 -3.51
C MET A 176 13.50 0.34 -3.08
N VAL A 177 12.36 0.78 -3.61
CA VAL A 177 11.74 2.04 -3.25
C VAL A 177 10.87 1.84 -2.01
N ARG A 178 10.93 2.76 -1.06
CA ARG A 178 9.97 2.86 0.03
C ARG A 178 9.10 4.08 -0.17
N PHE A 179 7.80 3.85 -0.25
CA PHE A 179 6.79 4.89 -0.28
C PHE A 179 6.26 5.22 1.11
N SER A 180 5.66 6.39 1.24
CA SER A 180 4.98 6.81 2.45
C SER A 180 3.50 7.02 2.20
N SER A 181 2.68 6.56 3.16
CA SER A 181 1.27 6.92 3.25
C SER A 181 1.11 8.15 4.13
N VAL A 182 0.26 9.08 3.69
CA VAL A 182 -0.08 10.30 4.46
C VAL A 182 -1.12 10.00 5.51
N ILE A 183 -2.12 9.18 5.14
CA ILE A 183 -3.31 8.89 5.93
C ILE A 183 -3.89 7.55 5.49
N ASP A 184 -4.61 6.90 6.38
CA ASP A 184 -5.48 5.78 6.08
C ASP A 184 -6.83 5.95 6.78
N ASP A 185 -7.76 5.03 6.52
CA ASP A 185 -9.10 5.05 7.11
C ASP A 185 -9.16 4.52 8.55
N TRP A 186 -8.03 4.08 9.12
CA TRP A 186 -8.00 3.53 10.47
C TRP A 186 -8.52 4.50 11.54
N ASP A 187 -8.25 5.79 11.35
CA ASP A 187 -8.70 6.83 12.29
C ASP A 187 -10.23 7.05 12.25
N LEU A 188 -10.93 6.48 11.25
CA LEU A 188 -12.39 6.50 11.15
C LEU A 188 -13.05 5.34 11.90
N PHE A 189 -12.28 4.33 12.27
CA PHE A 189 -12.79 3.15 12.96
C PHE A 189 -13.35 3.52 14.34
N HIS A 190 -14.57 3.08 14.65
CA HIS A 190 -15.31 3.42 15.86
C HIS A 190 -15.66 4.90 16.05
N THR A 191 -15.66 5.69 14.98
CA THR A 191 -16.14 7.08 15.03
C THR A 191 -17.52 7.19 14.40
N GLU A 192 -18.40 7.95 15.02
CA GLU A 192 -19.69 8.33 14.41
C GLU A 192 -19.45 9.58 13.57
N LEU A 193 -19.47 9.42 12.26
CA LEU A 193 -19.19 10.49 11.29
C LEU A 193 -20.29 10.55 10.24
N GLU A 194 -20.60 11.75 9.78
CA GLU A 194 -21.43 11.95 8.61
C GLU A 194 -20.58 11.79 7.33
N PRO A 195 -21.19 11.44 6.17
CA PRO A 195 -20.45 11.24 4.92
C PRO A 195 -19.56 12.43 4.52
N GLU A 196 -20.01 13.65 4.80
CA GLU A 196 -19.27 14.88 4.53
C GLU A 196 -18.00 14.98 5.37
N ASP A 197 -18.02 14.49 6.60
CA ASP A 197 -16.85 14.49 7.49
C ASP A 197 -15.81 13.48 7.02
N VAL A 198 -16.23 12.31 6.58
CA VAL A 198 -15.36 11.29 5.97
C VAL A 198 -14.74 11.82 4.67
N THR A 199 -15.55 12.42 3.80
CA THR A 199 -15.06 13.08 2.57
C THR A 199 -14.02 14.13 2.90
N ARG A 200 -14.28 14.97 3.89
CA ARG A 200 -13.39 16.05 4.35
C ARG A 200 -12.09 15.49 4.94
N TYR A 201 -12.18 14.39 5.70
CA TYR A 201 -11.02 13.72 6.29
C TYR A 201 -10.00 13.34 5.21
N PHE A 202 -10.42 12.62 4.17
CA PHE A 202 -9.53 12.24 3.07
C PHE A 202 -9.11 13.43 2.22
N SER A 203 -9.99 14.40 2.01
CA SER A 203 -9.67 15.59 1.21
C SER A 203 -8.58 16.45 1.83
N LYS A 204 -8.54 16.56 3.15
CA LYS A 204 -7.46 17.24 3.87
C LYS A 204 -6.10 16.61 3.58
N ALA A 205 -6.03 15.30 3.37
CA ALA A 205 -4.79 14.63 3.00
C ALA A 205 -4.23 15.16 1.68
N LEU A 206 -5.09 15.52 0.72
CA LEU A 206 -4.66 16.07 -0.57
C LEU A 206 -4.00 17.45 -0.45
N ASP A 207 -4.30 18.18 0.61
CA ASP A 207 -3.75 19.53 0.83
C ASP A 207 -2.43 19.50 1.61
N VAL A 208 -2.19 18.40 2.33
CA VAL A 208 -1.04 18.27 3.24
C VAL A 208 0.26 17.99 2.51
N PHE A 209 0.26 17.12 1.48
CA PHE A 209 1.49 16.82 0.76
C PHE A 209 1.76 17.85 -0.36
N GLN A 210 3.04 18.12 -0.60
CA GLN A 210 3.48 19.18 -1.51
C GLN A 210 3.48 18.73 -2.97
N ALA A 211 3.41 19.69 -3.89
CA ALA A 211 3.67 19.43 -5.30
C ALA A 211 5.10 18.91 -5.50
N GLY A 212 5.31 18.07 -6.51
CA GLY A 212 6.57 17.40 -6.77
C GLY A 212 6.84 16.20 -5.84
N THR A 213 5.87 15.80 -4.99
CA THR A 213 6.02 14.65 -4.08
C THR A 213 5.08 13.51 -4.43
N ILE A 214 5.41 12.29 -3.99
CA ILE A 214 4.59 11.09 -4.12
C ILE A 214 4.08 10.69 -2.74
N ALA A 215 2.77 10.54 -2.58
CA ALA A 215 2.15 10.16 -1.32
C ALA A 215 1.03 9.12 -1.52
N GLY A 216 0.73 8.37 -0.46
CA GLY A 216 -0.33 7.37 -0.44
C GLY A 216 -1.50 7.75 0.44
N ILE A 217 -2.69 7.30 0.05
CA ILE A 217 -3.88 7.26 0.90
C ILE A 217 -4.35 5.81 0.98
N GLY A 218 -4.51 5.31 2.21
CA GLY A 218 -4.82 3.92 2.52
C GLY A 218 -6.25 3.67 2.89
N PHE A 219 -6.69 2.45 2.60
CA PHE A 219 -8.03 2.00 2.89
C PHE A 219 -8.03 0.52 3.30
N HIS A 220 -8.94 0.16 4.18
CA HIS A 220 -9.27 -1.22 4.49
C HIS A 220 -10.65 -1.53 3.90
N PRO A 221 -10.77 -2.37 2.88
CA PRO A 221 -12.06 -2.65 2.23
C PRO A 221 -13.16 -3.02 3.22
N TRP A 222 -12.83 -3.82 4.25
CA TRP A 222 -13.79 -4.22 5.28
C TRP A 222 -14.30 -3.04 6.12
N LEU A 223 -13.45 -2.01 6.34
CA LEU A 223 -13.84 -0.81 7.09
C LEU A 223 -14.73 0.10 6.24
N LEU A 224 -14.38 0.28 4.96
CA LEU A 224 -15.18 1.10 4.04
C LEU A 224 -16.63 0.62 3.93
N VAL A 225 -16.87 -0.70 4.00
CA VAL A 225 -18.21 -1.26 3.87
C VAL A 225 -18.90 -1.56 5.20
N SER A 226 -18.20 -1.37 6.32
CA SER A 226 -18.74 -1.63 7.67
C SER A 226 -19.82 -0.65 8.10
N ASP A 227 -19.81 0.54 7.52
CA ASP A 227 -20.72 1.62 7.83
C ASP A 227 -21.12 2.39 6.56
N ARG A 228 -22.40 2.69 6.45
CA ARG A 228 -22.94 3.39 5.28
C ARG A 228 -22.36 4.80 5.10
N ASN A 229 -22.18 5.53 6.17
CA ASN A 229 -21.65 6.90 6.13
C ASN A 229 -20.18 6.91 5.70
N ILE A 230 -19.40 5.91 6.14
CA ILE A 230 -18.01 5.73 5.68
C ILE A 230 -17.98 5.45 4.18
N TRP A 231 -18.83 4.54 3.70
CA TRP A 231 -18.93 4.23 2.28
C TRP A 231 -19.34 5.45 1.45
N GLU A 232 -20.41 6.15 1.82
CA GLU A 232 -20.89 7.34 1.12
C GLU A 232 -19.83 8.45 1.11
N GLY A 233 -19.12 8.63 2.22
CA GLY A 233 -18.02 9.58 2.31
C GLY A 233 -16.81 9.21 1.46
N PHE A 234 -16.46 7.91 1.38
CA PHE A 234 -15.44 7.41 0.45
C PHE A 234 -15.84 7.68 -1.01
N VAL A 235 -17.10 7.39 -1.39
CA VAL A 235 -17.62 7.72 -2.72
C VAL A 235 -17.52 9.21 -3.01
N GLY A 236 -17.87 10.06 -2.04
CA GLY A 236 -17.73 11.52 -2.10
C GLY A 236 -16.28 11.94 -2.33
N PHE A 237 -15.32 11.34 -1.62
CA PHE A 237 -13.90 11.59 -1.79
C PHE A 237 -13.40 11.21 -3.19
N ILE A 238 -13.74 10.03 -3.70
CA ILE A 238 -13.34 9.58 -5.06
C ILE A 238 -13.91 10.52 -6.13
N LYS A 239 -15.16 10.96 -5.98
CA LYS A 239 -15.78 11.96 -6.86
C LYS A 239 -15.03 13.29 -6.81
N LEU A 240 -14.70 13.79 -5.61
CA LEU A 240 -13.93 15.03 -5.45
C LEU A 240 -12.53 14.88 -6.07
N LEU A 241 -11.85 13.75 -5.82
CA LEU A 241 -10.52 13.47 -6.36
C LEU A 241 -10.52 13.49 -7.89
N SER A 242 -11.59 13.04 -8.55
CA SER A 242 -11.72 13.07 -10.02
C SER A 242 -11.76 14.47 -10.60
N THR A 243 -12.06 15.49 -9.81
CA THR A 243 -12.06 16.91 -10.25
C THR A 243 -10.67 17.56 -10.16
N ARG A 244 -9.72 16.93 -9.44
CA ARG A 244 -8.39 17.47 -9.19
C ARG A 244 -7.47 17.24 -10.39
N LYS A 245 -7.20 18.30 -11.14
CA LYS A 245 -6.32 18.27 -12.32
C LYS A 245 -4.84 18.37 -11.99
N ASP A 246 -4.53 18.78 -10.77
CA ASP A 246 -3.18 18.90 -10.23
C ASP A 246 -2.63 17.58 -9.66
N ILE A 247 -3.44 16.51 -9.64
CA ILE A 247 -3.09 15.21 -9.08
C ILE A 247 -3.01 14.14 -10.16
N THR A 248 -1.88 13.45 -10.23
CA THR A 248 -1.69 12.25 -11.06
C THR A 248 -1.78 11.01 -10.18
N ILE A 249 -2.61 10.04 -10.59
CA ILE A 249 -2.81 8.78 -9.85
C ILE A 249 -2.20 7.64 -10.63
N LYS A 250 -1.34 6.85 -9.96
CA LYS A 250 -0.75 5.61 -10.47
C LYS A 250 -0.67 4.57 -9.35
N THR A 251 -0.41 3.32 -9.72
CA THR A 251 -0.09 2.28 -8.72
C THR A 251 1.32 2.49 -8.14
N CYS A 252 1.59 1.90 -6.98
CA CYS A 252 2.93 1.91 -6.38
C CYS A 252 3.97 1.32 -7.35
N GLY A 253 3.65 0.22 -8.03
CA GLY A 253 4.55 -0.41 -8.99
C GLY A 253 4.88 0.48 -10.17
N GLN A 254 3.90 1.21 -10.72
CA GLN A 254 4.14 2.18 -11.79
C GLN A 254 5.07 3.31 -11.35
N TYR A 255 4.90 3.83 -10.13
CA TYR A 255 5.84 4.80 -9.58
C TYR A 255 7.22 4.20 -9.32
N ALA A 256 7.30 2.99 -8.79
CA ALA A 256 8.57 2.31 -8.57
C ALA A 256 9.33 2.08 -9.89
N GLU A 257 8.65 1.69 -10.96
CA GLU A 257 9.23 1.53 -12.29
C GLU A 257 9.80 2.84 -12.85
N ILE A 258 9.07 3.96 -12.71
CA ILE A 258 9.56 5.28 -13.11
C ILE A 258 10.82 5.65 -12.31
N LEU A 259 10.80 5.45 -11.00
CA LEU A 259 11.90 5.81 -10.12
C LEU A 259 13.15 4.93 -10.31
N THR A 260 12.96 3.62 -10.54
CA THR A 260 14.08 2.69 -10.71
C THR A 260 14.64 2.66 -12.13
N GLY A 261 13.85 3.01 -13.13
CA GLY A 261 14.31 3.18 -14.52
C GLY A 261 15.26 4.35 -14.70
N ASN A 262 15.33 5.26 -13.72
CA ASN A 262 16.21 6.45 -13.71
C ASN A 262 17.37 6.33 -12.68
N LEU A 263 17.52 5.20 -12.00
CA LEU A 263 18.60 4.89 -11.06
C LEU A 263 19.65 3.98 -11.70
#